data_5a7e975b15f3292190f4fe4bff8f6f15
#
_entry.id   5a7e975b15f3292190f4fe4bff8f6f15
#
_cell.length_a   1.000
_cell.length_b   1.000
_cell.length_c   1.000
_cell.angle_alpha   90.00
_cell.angle_beta   90.00
_cell.angle_gamma   90.00
#
_symmetry.space_group_name_H-M   'P 1'
#
loop_
_entity.id
_entity.type
_entity.pdbx_description
1 polymer ?
#
loop_
_entity_poly.entity_id
_entity_poly.type
_entity_poly.pdbx_seq_one_letter_code
_entity_poly.pdbx_strand_id
1 'polypeptide(L)'
;FTVDGSLIEAWASIKSFRPKNDDSDDGGSGRNPSSDFHGETRSNQTHESTTDPESRLYRKGNSVPAKLSYMPHLLTENRNGLIAEVELTMATGTAEREAALAMLERAKVRKGATVAADKAYDTRDFVAALRQKSWRPHVAQNTSNRRSAIDGRTTRHDGYRVSQRRRKLVEEAFGWMKTVAGLRKTRFKGRLRVAAQVVFAAAAYNLTRMMTLLGWRELEPSTT
;
A
#
# COMPACT_ATOMS: atom_id res chain seq x y z
N PHE A 1 9.74 -1.54 13.39
CA PHE A 1 9.24 -1.11 12.08
C PHE A 1 7.78 -1.49 11.91
N THR A 2 7.08 -0.79 11.02
CA THR A 2 5.72 -1.13 10.59
C THR A 2 5.69 -1.20 9.07
N VAL A 3 4.99 -2.19 8.53
CA VAL A 3 4.69 -2.32 7.10
C VAL A 3 3.20 -2.19 6.88
N ASP A 4 2.82 -1.49 5.82
CA ASP A 4 1.43 -1.39 5.39
C ASP A 4 1.35 -1.03 3.90
N GLY A 5 0.22 -1.34 3.27
CA GLY A 5 -0.11 -1.01 1.90
C GLY A 5 -1.37 -0.17 1.79
N SER A 6 -1.45 0.63 0.75
CA SER A 6 -2.64 1.42 0.47
C SER A 6 -2.91 1.46 -1.04
N LEU A 7 -4.10 1.91 -1.43
CA LEU A 7 -4.43 2.05 -2.85
C LEU A 7 -4.32 3.50 -3.30
N ILE A 8 -3.79 3.68 -4.50
CA ILE A 8 -3.84 4.92 -5.27
C ILE A 8 -4.66 4.64 -6.53
N GLU A 9 -5.71 5.41 -6.76
CA GLU A 9 -6.51 5.30 -7.98
C GLU A 9 -5.66 5.70 -9.19
N ALA A 10 -5.66 4.88 -10.24
CA ALA A 10 -4.93 5.14 -11.47
C ALA A 10 -5.59 6.26 -12.30
N TRP A 11 -4.81 6.89 -13.19
CA TRP A 11 -5.34 7.83 -14.18
C TRP A 11 -5.92 7.08 -15.38
N ALA A 12 -6.90 6.23 -15.09
CA ALA A 12 -7.61 5.43 -16.08
C ALA A 12 -9.08 5.29 -15.68
N SER A 13 -9.97 5.36 -16.67
CA SER A 13 -11.39 5.13 -16.46
C SER A 13 -11.68 3.62 -16.46
N ILE A 14 -12.68 3.19 -15.71
CA ILE A 14 -13.18 1.81 -15.78
C ILE A 14 -13.66 1.43 -17.19
N LYS A 15 -14.05 2.41 -18.00
CA LYS A 15 -14.43 2.20 -19.41
C LYS A 15 -13.25 1.74 -20.28
N SER A 16 -12.00 2.03 -19.87
CA SER A 16 -10.81 1.55 -20.56
C SER A 16 -10.44 0.11 -20.21
N PHE A 17 -11.14 -0.52 -19.27
CA PHE A 17 -10.86 -1.89 -18.83
C PHE A 17 -11.57 -2.86 -19.78
N ARG A 18 -10.82 -3.34 -20.78
CA ARG A 18 -11.30 -4.16 -21.90
C ARG A 18 -10.64 -5.52 -21.93
N PRO A 19 -11.21 -6.53 -22.63
CA PRO A 19 -10.56 -7.81 -22.88
C PRO A 19 -9.16 -7.63 -23.49
N LYS A 20 -8.19 -8.44 -23.08
CA LYS A 20 -6.80 -8.36 -23.56
C LYS A 20 -6.64 -8.72 -25.03
N ASN A 21 -7.55 -9.55 -25.58
CA ASN A 21 -7.51 -10.06 -26.95
C ASN A 21 -8.58 -9.39 -27.84
N ASP A 22 -9.06 -8.21 -27.46
CA ASP A 22 -10.04 -7.48 -28.26
C ASP A 22 -9.30 -6.66 -29.33
N ASP A 23 -8.91 -7.34 -30.44
CA ASP A 23 -8.34 -6.71 -31.63
C ASP A 23 -9.43 -5.97 -32.46
N SER A 24 -10.64 -5.83 -31.94
CA SER A 24 -11.69 -5.05 -32.60
C SER A 24 -11.37 -3.55 -32.49
N ASP A 25 -10.63 -3.07 -33.46
CA ASP A 25 -10.54 -1.64 -33.84
C ASP A 25 -11.91 -1.25 -34.44
N ASP A 26 -12.97 -1.49 -33.68
CA ASP A 26 -14.31 -1.05 -34.08
C ASP A 26 -14.45 0.43 -33.72
N GLY A 27 -14.09 1.26 -34.70
CA GLY A 27 -14.38 2.69 -34.75
C GLY A 27 -15.87 3.02 -34.72
N GLY A 28 -16.65 2.20 -34.03
CA GLY A 28 -18.08 2.33 -33.82
C GLY A 28 -18.44 3.62 -33.10
N SER A 29 -18.82 4.60 -33.85
CA SER A 29 -19.49 5.84 -33.46
C SER A 29 -20.83 5.57 -32.77
N GLY A 30 -20.84 4.81 -31.70
CA GLY A 30 -22.01 4.53 -30.88
C GLY A 30 -21.88 5.14 -29.49
N ARG A 31 -22.89 5.84 -29.05
CA ARG A 31 -22.99 6.51 -27.74
C ARG A 31 -22.88 5.55 -26.55
N ASN A 32 -22.77 4.23 -26.80
CA ASN A 32 -22.49 3.16 -25.86
C ASN A 32 -21.95 1.90 -26.61
N PRO A 33 -20.68 1.89 -27.10
CA PRO A 33 -20.14 0.65 -27.64
C PRO A 33 -19.94 -0.31 -26.47
N SER A 34 -20.65 -1.45 -26.53
CA SER A 34 -20.46 -2.64 -25.71
C SER A 34 -20.34 -2.45 -24.18
N SER A 35 -21.33 -1.81 -23.57
CA SER A 35 -21.67 -2.16 -22.20
C SER A 35 -22.49 -3.44 -22.17
N ASP A 36 -21.97 -4.47 -22.83
CA ASP A 36 -22.58 -5.78 -22.71
C ASP A 36 -22.20 -6.35 -21.33
N PHE A 37 -23.05 -6.06 -20.36
CA PHE A 37 -22.99 -6.57 -19.00
C PHE A 37 -23.57 -7.99 -18.90
N HIS A 38 -23.59 -8.76 -19.98
CA HIS A 38 -24.09 -10.13 -20.01
C HIS A 38 -23.19 -11.09 -19.24
N GLY A 39 -23.18 -10.96 -17.91
CA GLY A 39 -22.69 -12.01 -17.02
C GLY A 39 -21.17 -12.28 -17.01
N GLU A 40 -20.36 -11.59 -17.79
CA GLU A 40 -18.91 -11.77 -17.77
C GLU A 40 -18.29 -11.15 -16.52
N THR A 41 -17.64 -12.01 -15.73
CA THR A 41 -16.86 -11.56 -14.58
C THR A 41 -15.55 -10.94 -15.06
N ARG A 42 -15.49 -9.63 -15.10
CA ARG A 42 -14.26 -8.90 -15.46
C ARG A 42 -13.18 -9.11 -14.42
N SER A 43 -12.05 -9.67 -14.84
CA SER A 43 -10.89 -9.93 -13.98
C SER A 43 -9.60 -9.40 -14.58
N ASN A 44 -8.58 -9.17 -13.76
CA ASN A 44 -7.25 -8.78 -14.24
C ASN A 44 -6.55 -9.86 -15.08
N GLN A 45 -7.07 -11.07 -15.10
CA GLN A 45 -6.56 -12.17 -15.94
C GLN A 45 -7.04 -12.00 -17.37
N THR A 46 -8.30 -11.64 -17.55
CA THR A 46 -8.97 -11.54 -18.84
C THR A 46 -9.01 -10.13 -19.42
N HIS A 47 -8.92 -9.10 -18.57
CA HIS A 47 -9.05 -7.70 -18.94
C HIS A 47 -7.85 -6.86 -18.48
N GLU A 48 -7.59 -5.78 -19.20
CA GLU A 48 -6.63 -4.74 -18.80
C GLU A 48 -7.11 -3.35 -19.23
N SER A 49 -6.52 -2.32 -18.67
CA SER A 49 -6.82 -0.94 -19.06
C SER A 49 -6.04 -0.57 -20.33
N THR A 50 -6.73 -0.17 -21.38
CA THR A 50 -6.10 0.38 -22.59
C THR A 50 -5.42 1.72 -22.34
N THR A 51 -5.83 2.46 -21.31
CA THR A 51 -5.24 3.75 -20.92
C THR A 51 -4.00 3.60 -20.05
N ASP A 52 -3.97 2.61 -19.16
CA ASP A 52 -2.87 2.34 -18.23
C ASP A 52 -2.80 0.84 -17.94
N PRO A 53 -2.13 0.04 -18.81
CA PRO A 53 -2.12 -1.42 -18.74
C PRO A 53 -1.49 -1.99 -17.46
N GLU A 54 -0.64 -1.22 -16.75
CA GLU A 54 -0.04 -1.65 -15.50
C GLU A 54 -0.95 -1.44 -14.28
N SER A 55 -2.05 -0.67 -14.41
CA SER A 55 -3.05 -0.55 -13.35
C SER A 55 -3.87 -1.84 -13.22
N ARG A 56 -4.37 -2.13 -12.04
CA ARG A 56 -5.19 -3.33 -11.79
C ARG A 56 -6.53 -2.96 -11.18
N LEU A 57 -7.56 -3.64 -11.61
CA LEU A 57 -8.88 -3.55 -11.00
C LEU A 57 -8.81 -4.17 -9.60
N TYR A 58 -8.98 -3.37 -8.57
CA TYR A 58 -8.86 -3.82 -7.19
C TYR A 58 -9.86 -3.12 -6.28
N ARG A 59 -10.29 -3.80 -5.22
CA ARG A 59 -11.14 -3.25 -4.16
C ARG A 59 -10.58 -3.59 -2.79
N LYS A 60 -10.63 -2.65 -1.86
CA LYS A 60 -10.12 -2.83 -0.49
C LYS A 60 -11.08 -3.64 0.40
N GLY A 61 -12.31 -3.84 -0.02
CA GLY A 61 -13.33 -4.59 0.73
C GLY A 61 -14.58 -4.82 -0.12
N ASN A 62 -15.47 -5.69 0.36
CA ASN A 62 -16.66 -6.09 -0.40
C ASN A 62 -17.69 -4.96 -0.60
N SER A 63 -17.71 -3.98 0.30
CA SER A 63 -18.64 -2.82 0.26
C SER A 63 -18.11 -1.64 -0.57
N VAL A 64 -16.88 -1.72 -1.12
CA VAL A 64 -16.27 -0.63 -1.88
C VAL A 64 -16.19 -1.03 -3.35
N PRO A 65 -16.58 -0.16 -4.31
CA PRO A 65 -16.46 -0.45 -5.73
C PRO A 65 -15.00 -0.68 -6.12
N ALA A 66 -14.77 -1.62 -7.03
CA ALA A 66 -13.44 -1.87 -7.58
C ALA A 66 -13.01 -0.70 -8.46
N LYS A 67 -11.74 -0.31 -8.35
CA LYS A 67 -11.13 0.77 -9.15
C LYS A 67 -9.81 0.32 -9.73
N LEU A 68 -9.47 0.83 -10.90
CA LEU A 68 -8.13 0.69 -11.45
C LEU A 68 -7.14 1.42 -10.53
N SER A 69 -6.18 0.68 -10.00
CA SER A 69 -5.35 1.16 -8.90
C SER A 69 -3.93 0.60 -8.96
N TYR A 70 -3.03 1.31 -8.31
CA TYR A 70 -1.71 0.87 -7.87
C TYR A 70 -1.70 0.69 -6.36
N MET A 71 -0.70 -0.03 -5.86
CA MET A 71 -0.55 -0.26 -4.44
C MET A 71 0.83 0.20 -3.95
N PRO A 72 0.93 1.40 -3.37
CA PRO A 72 2.11 1.82 -2.64
C PRO A 72 2.19 1.11 -1.29
N HIS A 73 3.40 0.73 -0.92
CA HIS A 73 3.74 0.13 0.36
C HIS A 73 4.75 1.01 1.07
N LEU A 74 4.63 1.12 2.38
CA LEU A 74 5.54 1.86 3.24
C LEU A 74 6.13 0.95 4.31
N LEU A 75 7.42 1.11 4.55
CA LEU A 75 8.10 0.64 5.74
C LEU A 75 8.42 1.87 6.60
N THR A 76 7.78 1.99 7.77
CA THR A 76 8.04 3.09 8.70
C THR A 76 8.81 2.59 9.92
N GLU A 77 9.68 3.43 10.47
CA GLU A 77 10.24 3.17 11.77
C GLU A 77 9.27 3.65 12.88
N ASN A 78 9.15 2.89 13.97
CA ASN A 78 8.09 3.09 14.95
C ASN A 78 8.41 4.13 16.04
N ARG A 79 9.63 4.64 16.10
CA ARG A 79 10.04 5.62 17.13
C ARG A 79 9.56 7.02 16.77
N ASN A 80 9.86 7.44 15.55
CA ASN A 80 9.63 8.80 15.07
C ASN A 80 8.55 8.85 13.97
N GLY A 81 8.18 7.70 13.38
CA GLY A 81 7.19 7.60 12.30
C GLY A 81 7.73 8.01 10.93
N LEU A 82 9.05 7.99 10.75
CA LEU A 82 9.67 8.27 9.46
C LEU A 82 9.54 7.06 8.52
N ILE A 83 9.35 7.33 7.23
CA ILE A 83 9.34 6.32 6.18
C ILE A 83 10.78 5.92 5.89
N ALA A 84 11.11 4.65 6.14
CA ALA A 84 12.43 4.09 5.90
C ALA A 84 12.58 3.53 4.48
N GLU A 85 11.49 3.02 3.90
CA GLU A 85 11.50 2.43 2.56
C GLU A 85 10.11 2.55 1.92
N VAL A 86 10.09 2.59 0.60
CA VAL A 86 8.87 2.71 -0.22
C VAL A 86 8.93 1.74 -1.39
N GLU A 87 7.80 1.13 -1.72
CA GLU A 87 7.64 0.35 -2.93
C GLU A 87 6.28 0.60 -3.58
N LEU A 88 6.22 0.58 -4.91
CA LEU A 88 4.97 0.59 -5.65
C LEU A 88 4.83 -0.72 -6.43
N THR A 89 3.73 -1.41 -6.21
CA THR A 89 3.38 -2.62 -6.97
C THR A 89 2.09 -2.44 -7.74
N MET A 90 1.81 -3.39 -8.63
CA MET A 90 0.46 -3.60 -9.11
C MET A 90 -0.41 -4.10 -7.96
N ALA A 91 -1.67 -3.69 -7.91
CA ALA A 91 -2.59 -4.09 -6.85
C ALA A 91 -3.01 -5.56 -7.02
N THR A 92 -2.41 -6.44 -6.21
CA THR A 92 -2.73 -7.88 -6.14
C THR A 92 -2.97 -8.31 -4.70
N GLY A 93 -3.56 -9.50 -4.50
CA GLY A 93 -3.85 -10.02 -3.15
C GLY A 93 -2.62 -10.43 -2.33
N THR A 94 -1.44 -10.60 -2.95
CA THR A 94 -0.19 -11.00 -2.29
C THR A 94 0.82 -9.87 -2.19
N ALA A 95 0.66 -8.82 -2.99
CA ALA A 95 1.62 -7.72 -3.15
C ALA A 95 2.08 -7.09 -1.83
N GLU A 96 1.18 -6.92 -0.86
CA GLU A 96 1.50 -6.31 0.43
C GLU A 96 2.57 -7.12 1.19
N ARG A 97 2.45 -8.44 1.22
CA ARG A 97 3.38 -9.30 1.95
C ARG A 97 4.72 -9.45 1.25
N GLU A 98 4.71 -9.54 -0.08
CA GLU A 98 5.91 -9.62 -0.91
C GLU A 98 6.71 -8.31 -0.81
N ALA A 99 6.06 -7.17 -1.00
CA ALA A 99 6.68 -5.85 -0.87
C ALA A 99 7.24 -5.61 0.54
N ALA A 100 6.52 -6.05 1.59
CA ALA A 100 6.99 -5.92 2.97
C ALA A 100 8.33 -6.63 3.19
N LEU A 101 8.47 -7.87 2.72
CA LEU A 101 9.73 -8.62 2.85
C LEU A 101 10.85 -7.95 2.04
N ALA A 102 10.59 -7.54 0.81
CA ALA A 102 11.55 -6.86 -0.05
C ALA A 102 12.03 -5.52 0.56
N MET A 103 11.12 -4.71 1.10
CA MET A 103 11.47 -3.45 1.76
C MET A 103 12.31 -3.67 3.01
N LEU A 104 12.00 -4.67 3.84
CA LEU A 104 12.78 -5.01 5.03
C LEU A 104 14.22 -5.41 4.67
N GLU A 105 14.41 -6.13 3.56
CA GLU A 105 15.73 -6.53 3.06
C GLU A 105 16.50 -5.32 2.52
N ARG A 106 15.90 -4.49 1.67
CA ARG A 106 16.54 -3.27 1.12
C ARG A 106 16.95 -2.28 2.20
N ALA A 107 16.07 -2.08 3.19
CA ALA A 107 16.36 -1.23 4.35
C ALA A 107 17.41 -1.84 5.29
N LYS A 108 17.92 -3.04 5.00
CA LYS A 108 18.90 -3.77 5.84
C LYS A 108 18.49 -3.81 7.31
N VAL A 109 17.20 -4.07 7.55
CA VAL A 109 16.66 -4.13 8.91
C VAL A 109 17.41 -5.17 9.73
N ARG A 110 17.95 -4.75 10.87
CA ARG A 110 18.76 -5.61 11.74
C ARG A 110 18.00 -6.84 12.24
N LYS A 111 18.72 -7.95 12.42
CA LYS A 111 18.19 -9.14 13.09
C LYS A 111 17.67 -8.80 14.49
N GLY A 112 16.59 -9.45 14.90
CA GLY A 112 15.94 -9.18 16.18
C GLY A 112 15.01 -7.96 16.20
N ALA A 113 14.93 -7.18 15.13
CA ALA A 113 13.99 -6.09 15.02
C ALA A 113 12.53 -6.59 15.01
N THR A 114 11.63 -5.79 15.55
CA THR A 114 10.19 -6.05 15.51
C THR A 114 9.59 -5.49 14.23
N VAL A 115 8.73 -6.29 13.59
CA VAL A 115 7.97 -5.90 12.38
C VAL A 115 6.48 -5.97 12.70
N ALA A 116 5.86 -4.81 12.82
CA ALA A 116 4.42 -4.68 13.03
C ALA A 116 3.69 -4.61 11.69
N ALA A 117 2.53 -5.24 11.63
CA ALA A 117 1.65 -5.21 10.46
C ALA A 117 0.20 -5.44 10.90
N ASP A 118 -0.74 -5.17 10.01
CA ASP A 118 -2.15 -5.39 10.26
C ASP A 118 -2.54 -6.89 10.17
N LYS A 119 -3.80 -7.19 10.43
CA LYS A 119 -4.32 -8.57 10.41
C LYS A 119 -4.32 -9.23 9.02
N ALA A 120 -4.21 -8.47 7.91
CA ALA A 120 -4.11 -9.04 6.57
C ALA A 120 -2.77 -9.74 6.33
N TYR A 121 -1.75 -9.33 7.08
CA TYR A 121 -0.42 -9.97 7.08
C TYR A 121 -0.33 -11.22 7.97
N ASP A 122 -1.37 -11.55 8.74
CA ASP A 122 -1.36 -12.75 9.61
C ASP A 122 -1.56 -14.02 8.80
N THR A 123 -0.56 -14.39 8.02
CA THR A 123 -0.48 -15.65 7.26
C THR A 123 0.70 -16.48 7.74
N ARG A 124 0.59 -17.80 7.64
CA ARG A 124 1.66 -18.71 8.05
C ARG A 124 2.96 -18.42 7.35
N ASP A 125 2.89 -18.22 6.03
CA ASP A 125 4.06 -18.01 5.18
C ASP A 125 4.78 -16.70 5.52
N PHE A 126 4.04 -15.59 5.67
CA PHE A 126 4.64 -14.31 6.02
C PHE A 126 5.28 -14.32 7.42
N VAL A 127 4.58 -14.89 8.42
CA VAL A 127 5.11 -15.03 9.78
C VAL A 127 6.33 -15.94 9.82
N ALA A 128 6.32 -17.04 9.05
CA ALA A 128 7.46 -17.95 8.92
C ALA A 128 8.65 -17.26 8.25
N ALA A 129 8.43 -16.52 7.16
CA ALA A 129 9.49 -15.77 6.47
C ALA A 129 10.15 -14.73 7.39
N LEU A 130 9.37 -13.98 8.17
CA LEU A 130 9.93 -13.04 9.15
C LEU A 130 10.81 -13.76 10.18
N ARG A 131 10.34 -14.89 10.74
CA ARG A 131 11.09 -15.66 11.72
C ARG A 131 12.37 -16.26 11.14
N GLN A 132 12.33 -16.74 9.89
CA GLN A 132 13.50 -17.28 9.17
C GLN A 132 14.60 -16.22 9.00
N LYS A 133 14.21 -14.97 8.74
CA LYS A 133 15.12 -13.81 8.65
C LYS A 133 15.52 -13.27 10.03
N SER A 134 15.13 -13.94 11.11
CA SER A 134 15.36 -13.50 12.49
C SER A 134 14.67 -12.17 12.85
N TRP A 135 13.64 -11.78 12.16
CA TRP A 135 12.77 -10.66 12.56
C TRP A 135 11.64 -11.15 13.48
N ARG A 136 11.21 -10.32 14.40
CA ARG A 136 10.13 -10.63 15.34
C ARG A 136 8.78 -10.18 14.78
N PRO A 137 7.86 -11.10 14.43
CA PRO A 137 6.58 -10.74 13.84
C PRO A 137 5.63 -10.18 14.91
N HIS A 138 5.39 -8.89 14.91
CA HIS A 138 4.38 -8.22 15.72
C HIS A 138 3.12 -7.93 14.90
N VAL A 139 2.70 -8.89 14.09
CA VAL A 139 1.50 -8.82 13.25
C VAL A 139 0.24 -8.91 14.13
N ALA A 140 -0.78 -8.11 13.81
CA ALA A 140 -2.06 -8.17 14.50
C ALA A 140 -2.73 -9.53 14.21
N GLN A 141 -3.23 -10.19 15.26
CA GLN A 141 -3.88 -11.50 15.12
C GLN A 141 -5.17 -11.40 14.31
N ASN A 142 -5.34 -12.31 13.36
CA ASN A 142 -6.58 -12.52 12.66
C ASN A 142 -7.25 -13.81 13.19
N THR A 143 -8.21 -13.64 14.05
CA THR A 143 -8.99 -14.73 14.67
C THR A 143 -10.38 -14.88 14.05
N SER A 144 -10.69 -14.14 12.98
CA SER A 144 -12.00 -14.22 12.30
C SER A 144 -12.07 -15.52 11.49
N ASN A 145 -12.79 -16.51 12.02
CA ASN A 145 -13.01 -17.82 11.42
C ASN A 145 -11.74 -18.62 11.08
N ARG A 146 -10.61 -18.31 11.73
CA ARG A 146 -9.34 -19.03 11.53
C ARG A 146 -8.40 -18.90 12.74
N ARG A 147 -7.43 -19.81 12.81
CA ARG A 147 -6.34 -19.72 13.77
C ARG A 147 -5.27 -18.76 13.27
N SER A 148 -4.88 -17.79 14.10
CA SER A 148 -3.77 -16.87 13.85
C SER A 148 -2.43 -17.62 13.75
N ALA A 149 -1.54 -17.15 12.88
CA ALA A 149 -0.15 -17.58 12.84
C ALA A 149 0.71 -16.95 13.98
N ILE A 150 0.19 -15.91 14.63
CA ILE A 150 0.80 -15.27 15.79
C ILE A 150 0.29 -15.97 17.06
N ASP A 151 1.20 -16.47 17.84
CA ASP A 151 0.93 -17.24 19.05
C ASP A 151 1.50 -16.57 20.32
N GLY A 152 1.35 -17.27 21.48
CA GLY A 152 1.82 -16.79 22.77
C GLY A 152 3.31 -16.46 22.86
N ARG A 153 4.15 -17.02 21.96
CA ARG A 153 5.58 -16.65 21.87
C ARG A 153 5.78 -15.18 21.53
N THR A 154 4.80 -14.57 20.86
CA THR A 154 4.82 -13.15 20.48
C THR A 154 3.94 -12.31 21.41
N THR A 155 2.69 -12.74 21.63
CA THR A 155 1.68 -11.90 22.30
C THR A 155 1.91 -11.71 23.81
N ARG A 156 2.62 -12.64 24.47
CA ARG A 156 2.95 -12.55 25.90
C ARG A 156 3.90 -11.39 26.26
N HIS A 157 4.60 -10.84 25.27
CA HIS A 157 5.58 -9.77 25.50
C HIS A 157 4.92 -8.39 25.43
N ASP A 158 5.22 -7.51 26.37
CA ASP A 158 4.72 -6.12 26.38
C ASP A 158 5.05 -5.35 25.11
N GLY A 159 6.21 -5.63 24.50
CA GLY A 159 6.64 -5.06 23.24
C GLY A 159 5.64 -5.29 22.10
N TYR A 160 4.89 -6.39 22.11
CA TYR A 160 3.83 -6.64 21.14
C TYR A 160 2.72 -5.59 21.26
N ARG A 161 2.22 -5.33 22.47
CA ARG A 161 1.18 -4.34 22.74
C ARG A 161 1.63 -2.93 22.35
N VAL A 162 2.90 -2.59 22.63
CA VAL A 162 3.49 -1.32 22.21
C VAL A 162 3.54 -1.21 20.68
N SER A 163 3.99 -2.27 19.99
CA SER A 163 4.03 -2.30 18.52
C SER A 163 2.63 -2.12 17.90
N GLN A 164 1.59 -2.75 18.46
CA GLN A 164 0.23 -2.61 17.96
C GLN A 164 -0.30 -1.18 18.07
N ARG A 165 0.11 -0.42 19.09
CA ARG A 165 -0.22 1.01 19.19
C ARG A 165 0.58 1.87 18.21
N ARG A 166 1.90 1.64 18.14
CA ARG A 166 2.80 2.41 17.27
C ARG A 166 2.57 2.14 15.78
N ARG A 167 2.03 0.98 15.43
CA ARG A 167 1.67 0.64 14.07
C ARG A 167 0.80 1.70 13.38
N LYS A 168 -0.05 2.37 14.14
CA LYS A 168 -0.95 3.41 13.60
C LYS A 168 -0.22 4.61 12.99
N LEU A 169 1.06 4.83 13.30
CA LEU A 169 1.85 5.92 12.70
C LEU A 169 1.98 5.79 11.17
N VAL A 170 1.91 4.57 10.61
CA VAL A 170 1.91 4.39 9.15
C VAL A 170 0.64 4.96 8.51
N GLU A 171 -0.48 4.91 9.22
CA GLU A 171 -1.75 5.47 8.77
C GLU A 171 -1.66 7.01 8.64
N GLU A 172 -0.92 7.68 9.56
CA GLU A 172 -0.64 9.12 9.48
C GLU A 172 0.16 9.45 8.22
N ALA A 173 1.21 8.67 7.90
CA ALA A 173 2.00 8.85 6.69
C ALA A 173 1.13 8.71 5.42
N PHE A 174 0.33 7.65 5.31
CA PHE A 174 -0.60 7.49 4.19
C PHE A 174 -1.66 8.58 4.15
N GLY A 175 -2.18 8.99 5.29
CA GLY A 175 -3.14 10.09 5.39
C GLY A 175 -2.57 11.38 4.81
N TRP A 176 -1.36 11.77 5.23
CA TRP A 176 -0.67 12.94 4.73
C TRP A 176 -0.37 12.84 3.21
N MET A 177 0.16 11.71 2.76
CA MET A 177 0.45 11.50 1.33
C MET A 177 -0.82 11.63 0.47
N LYS A 178 -1.95 11.14 0.95
CA LYS A 178 -3.23 11.21 0.22
C LYS A 178 -3.89 12.58 0.24
N THR A 179 -3.72 13.33 1.32
CA THR A 179 -4.37 14.66 1.48
C THR A 179 -3.46 15.78 1.01
N VAL A 180 -2.27 15.88 1.56
CA VAL A 180 -1.32 16.97 1.29
C VAL A 180 -0.58 16.76 -0.04
N ALA A 181 -0.04 15.55 -0.26
CA ALA A 181 0.67 15.24 -1.51
C ALA A 181 -0.27 14.80 -2.67
N GLY A 182 -1.58 14.80 -2.46
CA GLY A 182 -2.57 14.54 -3.51
C GLY A 182 -2.60 13.11 -4.06
N LEU A 183 -2.06 12.12 -3.34
CA LEU A 183 -1.93 10.72 -3.78
C LEU A 183 -3.21 9.88 -3.60
N ARG A 184 -4.40 10.47 -3.54
CA ARG A 184 -5.66 9.69 -3.62
C ARG A 184 -5.84 9.11 -5.02
N LYS A 185 -5.46 9.90 -6.03
CA LYS A 185 -5.48 9.53 -7.44
C LYS A 185 -4.22 10.07 -8.10
N THR A 186 -3.49 9.22 -8.83
CA THR A 186 -2.33 9.68 -9.60
C THR A 186 -2.79 10.42 -10.87
N ARG A 187 -1.93 11.31 -11.38
CA ARG A 187 -2.07 11.94 -12.71
C ARG A 187 -1.12 11.32 -13.73
N PHE A 188 -0.30 10.37 -13.30
CA PHE A 188 0.66 9.69 -14.17
C PHE A 188 0.13 8.32 -14.58
N LYS A 189 0.60 7.84 -15.72
CA LYS A 189 0.36 6.50 -16.24
C LYS A 189 1.66 5.70 -16.18
N GLY A 190 1.53 4.40 -15.94
CA GLY A 190 2.65 3.48 -15.85
C GLY A 190 3.32 3.49 -14.48
N ARG A 191 3.69 2.29 -14.04
CA ARG A 191 4.21 2.01 -12.69
C ARG A 191 5.43 2.85 -12.33
N LEU A 192 6.36 3.03 -13.26
CA LEU A 192 7.61 3.76 -12.99
C LEU A 192 7.36 5.23 -12.61
N ARG A 193 6.49 5.93 -13.37
CA ARG A 193 6.17 7.33 -13.10
C ARG A 193 5.36 7.50 -11.81
N VAL A 194 4.43 6.58 -11.56
CA VAL A 194 3.66 6.59 -10.31
C VAL A 194 4.57 6.26 -9.12
N ALA A 195 5.54 5.33 -9.26
CA ALA A 195 6.54 5.04 -8.24
C ALA A 195 7.38 6.28 -7.89
N ALA A 196 7.85 7.01 -8.89
CA ALA A 196 8.57 8.27 -8.66
C ALA A 196 7.72 9.28 -7.87
N GLN A 197 6.44 9.45 -8.23
CA GLN A 197 5.51 10.32 -7.48
C GLN A 197 5.37 9.88 -6.01
N VAL A 198 5.26 8.57 -5.75
CA VAL A 198 5.16 8.03 -4.38
C VAL A 198 6.44 8.28 -3.58
N VAL A 199 7.61 8.09 -4.20
CA VAL A 199 8.91 8.36 -3.56
C VAL A 199 9.06 9.83 -3.20
N PHE A 200 8.71 10.77 -4.11
CA PHE A 200 8.74 12.20 -3.81
C PHE A 200 7.78 12.58 -2.68
N ALA A 201 6.57 12.00 -2.66
CA ALA A 201 5.62 12.25 -1.59
C ALA A 201 6.11 11.72 -0.24
N ALA A 202 6.75 10.56 -0.22
CA ALA A 202 7.35 10.00 0.99
C ALA A 202 8.54 10.84 1.49
N ALA A 203 9.38 11.35 0.60
CA ALA A 203 10.47 12.27 0.95
C ALA A 203 9.94 13.58 1.54
N ALA A 204 8.91 14.17 0.92
CA ALA A 204 8.27 15.38 1.42
C ALA A 204 7.63 15.16 2.80
N TYR A 205 6.96 14.02 3.01
CA TYR A 205 6.44 13.63 4.33
C TYR A 205 7.56 13.56 5.36
N ASN A 206 8.67 12.89 5.04
CA ASN A 206 9.79 12.76 5.95
C ASN A 206 10.39 14.12 6.32
N LEU A 207 10.56 15.03 5.35
CA LEU A 207 11.04 16.39 5.61
C LEU A 207 10.11 17.14 6.57
N THR A 208 8.80 17.12 6.29
CA THR A 208 7.80 17.75 7.18
C THR A 208 7.82 17.13 8.57
N ARG A 209 7.94 15.80 8.66
CA ARG A 209 8.00 15.09 9.94
C ARG A 209 9.27 15.42 10.71
N MET A 210 10.42 15.50 10.04
CA MET A 210 11.69 15.90 10.68
C MET A 210 11.64 17.31 11.23
N MET A 211 11.06 18.28 10.51
CA MET A 211 10.86 19.63 11.02
C MET A 211 10.07 19.63 12.33
N THR A 212 8.99 18.85 12.38
CA THR A 212 8.18 18.69 13.61
C THR A 212 8.99 18.06 14.75
N LEU A 213 9.79 17.04 14.47
CA LEU A 213 10.61 16.33 15.47
C LEU A 213 11.74 17.19 16.02
N LEU A 214 12.30 18.08 15.21
CA LEU A 214 13.36 19.02 15.58
C LEU A 214 12.80 20.27 16.29
N GLY A 215 11.48 20.38 16.46
CA GLY A 215 10.86 21.54 17.08
C GLY A 215 10.94 22.80 16.21
N TRP A 216 11.20 22.66 14.91
CA TRP A 216 11.23 23.77 13.98
C TRP A 216 9.79 24.27 13.76
N ARG A 217 9.38 25.18 14.61
CA ARG A 217 8.18 25.99 14.38
C ARG A 217 8.56 27.06 13.38
N GLU A 218 7.68 27.34 12.41
CA GLU A 218 7.81 28.54 11.60
C GLU A 218 8.04 29.72 12.56
N LEU A 219 9.15 30.45 12.36
CA LEU A 219 9.29 31.76 12.95
C LEU A 219 8.17 32.58 12.33
N GLU A 220 7.08 32.78 13.04
CA GLU A 220 6.08 33.75 12.64
C GLU A 220 6.81 35.07 12.37
N PRO A 221 6.62 35.69 11.18
CA PRO A 221 7.18 37.00 10.96
C PRO A 221 6.65 37.89 12.10
N SER A 222 7.56 38.39 12.92
CA SER A 222 7.22 39.35 13.97
C SER A 222 6.53 40.54 13.28
N THR A 223 5.21 40.60 13.41
CA THR A 223 4.44 41.80 13.07
C THR A 223 4.89 42.91 13.99
N THR A 224 5.86 43.70 13.53
CA THR A 224 6.14 45.05 14.06
C THR A 224 5.18 46.01 13.40
#